data_2e88efdbf4fe8747f07411530c4f03e2
#
_entry.id   2e88efdbf4fe8747f07411530c4f03e2
#
_cell.length_a   1.000
_cell.length_b   1.000
_cell.length_c   1.000
_cell.angle_alpha   90.00
_cell.angle_beta   90.00
_cell.angle_gamma   90.00
#
_symmetry.space_group_name_H-M   'P 1'
#
loop_
_entity.id
_entity.type
_entity.pdbx_description
1 polymer ?
#
loop_
_entity_poly.entity_id
_entity_poly.type
_entity_poly.pdbx_seq_one_letter_code
_entity_poly.pdbx_strand_id
1 'polypeptide(L)'
;MIPFISHSPLISWLYPAFGLRGGARFLGASEWTICALLYAGFWDKRLGILGAIGSSFTFITTVTIIPFVPNGWDPSAGFPAMAGNVPFLMKDVVLLAVSVYLLKQDVVRMSLRVEIAEMTPNRLRTEGMATAVPTSAASLART
;
A
#
# COMPACT_ATOMS: atom_id res chain seq x y z
N MET A 1 7.46 19.58 -17.81
CA MET A 1 7.15 18.21 -17.42
C MET A 1 7.24 17.18 -18.57
N ILE A 2 6.98 17.56 -19.81
CA ILE A 2 6.98 16.68 -20.99
C ILE A 2 8.30 15.89 -21.19
N PRO A 3 9.48 16.50 -21.09
CA PRO A 3 10.74 15.79 -21.36
C PRO A 3 11.08 14.70 -20.35
N PHE A 4 10.55 14.75 -19.13
CA PHE A 4 10.91 13.79 -18.10
C PHE A 4 10.19 12.44 -18.27
N ILE A 5 8.92 12.45 -18.68
CA ILE A 5 8.12 11.25 -18.83
C ILE A 5 8.49 10.49 -20.12
N SER A 6 8.89 11.21 -21.18
CA SER A 6 9.31 10.58 -22.44
C SER A 6 10.61 9.77 -22.33
N HIS A 7 11.44 10.01 -21.30
CA HIS A 7 12.66 9.27 -21.05
C HIS A 7 12.48 8.09 -20.07
N SER A 8 11.27 7.92 -19.49
CA SER A 8 11.01 6.81 -18.59
C SER A 8 10.66 5.55 -19.38
N PRO A 9 11.36 4.42 -19.16
CA PRO A 9 11.07 3.16 -19.84
C PRO A 9 9.69 2.60 -19.49
N LEU A 10 9.13 2.97 -18.32
CA LEU A 10 7.86 2.45 -17.82
C LEU A 10 6.62 3.25 -18.30
N ILE A 11 6.77 4.56 -18.55
CA ILE A 11 5.61 5.43 -18.83
C ILE A 11 5.69 6.08 -20.22
N SER A 12 6.79 5.90 -20.98
CA SER A 12 6.97 6.51 -22.31
C SER A 12 5.85 6.13 -23.29
N TRP A 13 5.23 4.95 -23.15
CA TRP A 13 4.13 4.47 -23.98
C TRP A 13 2.81 5.24 -23.75
N LEU A 14 2.68 5.94 -22.62
CA LEU A 14 1.43 6.63 -22.26
C LEU A 14 1.11 7.78 -23.22
N TYR A 15 2.15 8.50 -23.68
CA TYR A 15 1.95 9.63 -24.58
C TYR A 15 1.55 9.24 -26.00
N PRO A 16 2.15 8.21 -26.64
CA PRO A 16 1.67 7.69 -27.91
C PRO A 16 0.24 7.18 -27.84
N ALA A 17 -0.18 6.59 -26.70
CA ALA A 17 -1.50 6.00 -26.55
C ALA A 17 -2.62 7.03 -26.28
N PHE A 18 -2.39 8.02 -25.43
CA PHE A 18 -3.41 8.96 -24.95
C PHE A 18 -3.18 10.41 -25.35
N GLY A 19 -2.05 10.70 -26.00
CA GLY A 19 -1.61 12.06 -26.24
C GLY A 19 -1.19 12.79 -24.96
N LEU A 20 -0.63 13.98 -25.12
CA LEU A 20 -0.07 14.74 -23.99
C LEU A 20 -1.11 15.12 -22.93
N ARG A 21 -2.26 15.63 -23.39
CA ARG A 21 -3.35 16.05 -22.49
C ARG A 21 -4.08 14.85 -21.88
N GLY A 22 -4.23 13.77 -22.65
CA GLY A 22 -4.87 12.54 -22.18
C GLY A 22 -4.02 11.85 -21.11
N GLY A 23 -2.72 11.71 -21.34
CA GLY A 23 -1.77 11.14 -20.37
C GLY A 23 -1.73 11.91 -19.05
N ALA A 24 -1.70 13.26 -19.09
CA ALA A 24 -1.74 14.09 -17.88
C ALA A 24 -3.04 13.93 -17.09
N ARG A 25 -4.18 13.86 -17.79
CA ARG A 25 -5.49 13.62 -17.14
C ARG A 25 -5.58 12.22 -16.55
N PHE A 26 -5.05 11.22 -17.22
CA PHE A 26 -5.01 9.84 -16.74
C PHE A 26 -4.18 9.74 -15.45
N LEU A 27 -2.99 10.33 -15.43
CA LEU A 27 -2.13 10.36 -14.23
C LEU A 27 -2.82 11.09 -13.07
N GLY A 28 -3.38 12.28 -13.31
CA GLY A 28 -4.11 13.01 -12.28
C GLY A 28 -5.32 12.24 -11.74
N ALA A 29 -6.10 11.59 -12.61
CA ALA A 29 -7.24 10.78 -12.20
C ALA A 29 -6.80 9.55 -11.38
N SER A 30 -5.70 8.89 -11.76
CA SER A 30 -5.15 7.77 -10.99
C SER A 30 -4.67 8.19 -9.60
N GLU A 31 -4.00 9.32 -9.48
CA GLU A 31 -3.58 9.89 -8.18
C GLU A 31 -4.79 10.20 -7.28
N TRP A 32 -5.83 10.85 -7.83
CA TRP A 32 -7.06 11.10 -7.08
C TRP A 32 -7.76 9.83 -6.63
N THR A 33 -7.79 8.81 -7.49
CA THR A 33 -8.38 7.51 -7.15
C THR A 33 -7.59 6.84 -6.03
N ILE A 34 -6.26 6.87 -6.09
CA ILE A 34 -5.39 6.32 -5.04
C ILE A 34 -5.61 7.06 -3.71
N CYS A 35 -5.66 8.40 -3.74
CA CYS A 35 -5.96 9.19 -2.55
C CYS A 35 -7.33 8.84 -1.94
N ALA A 36 -8.36 8.70 -2.77
CA ALA A 36 -9.69 8.30 -2.32
C ALA A 36 -9.71 6.90 -1.71
N LEU A 37 -8.99 5.93 -2.30
CA LEU A 37 -8.86 4.58 -1.77
C LEU A 37 -8.11 4.55 -0.42
N LEU A 38 -7.02 5.31 -0.29
CA LEU A 38 -6.28 5.43 0.97
C LEU A 38 -7.17 6.04 2.06
N TYR A 39 -7.93 7.08 1.72
CA TYR A 39 -8.87 7.71 2.64
C TYR A 39 -10.01 6.75 3.04
N ALA A 40 -10.60 6.05 2.06
CA ALA A 40 -11.62 5.04 2.30
C ALA A 40 -11.10 3.85 3.15
N GLY A 41 -9.81 3.57 3.10
CA GLY A 41 -9.12 2.57 3.94
C GLY A 41 -9.22 2.84 5.44
N PHE A 42 -9.62 4.05 5.83
CA PHE A 42 -9.94 4.36 7.23
C PHE A 42 -11.19 3.60 7.71
N TRP A 43 -12.17 3.42 6.84
CA TRP A 43 -13.40 2.67 7.13
C TRP A 43 -13.29 1.20 6.72
N ASP A 44 -12.78 0.92 5.53
CA ASP A 44 -12.60 -0.44 5.03
C ASP A 44 -11.13 -0.73 4.70
N LYS A 45 -10.51 -1.64 5.47
CA LYS A 45 -9.10 -2.01 5.34
C LYS A 45 -8.75 -2.63 3.98
N ARG A 46 -9.71 -3.24 3.30
CA ARG A 46 -9.50 -3.78 1.95
C ARG A 46 -9.22 -2.67 0.94
N LEU A 47 -9.97 -1.56 1.03
CA LEU A 47 -9.74 -0.38 0.19
C LEU A 47 -8.41 0.30 0.51
N GLY A 48 -8.02 0.33 1.80
CA GLY A 48 -6.71 0.83 2.23
C GLY A 48 -5.55 0.03 1.62
N ILE A 49 -5.63 -1.29 1.61
CA ILE A 49 -4.63 -2.17 1.00
C ILE A 49 -4.53 -1.90 -0.50
N LEU A 50 -5.66 -1.80 -1.21
CA LEU A 50 -5.68 -1.48 -2.64
C LEU A 50 -5.06 -0.11 -2.92
N GLY A 51 -5.40 0.90 -2.10
CA GLY A 51 -4.81 2.23 -2.18
C GLY A 51 -3.30 2.22 -1.94
N ALA A 52 -2.83 1.48 -0.94
CA ALA A 52 -1.41 1.37 -0.62
C ALA A 52 -0.61 0.63 -1.72
N ILE A 53 -1.18 -0.41 -2.33
CA ILE A 53 -0.58 -1.09 -3.50
C ILE A 53 -0.48 -0.14 -4.68
N GLY A 54 -1.58 0.55 -5.03
CA GLY A 54 -1.61 1.53 -6.12
C GLY A 54 -0.62 2.68 -5.90
N SER A 55 -0.56 3.21 -4.69
CA SER A 55 0.38 4.25 -4.26
C SER A 55 1.83 3.77 -4.40
N SER A 56 2.15 2.57 -3.90
CA SER A 56 3.49 1.99 -4.01
C SER A 56 3.91 1.82 -5.47
N PHE A 57 3.01 1.33 -6.32
CA PHE A 57 3.29 1.19 -7.76
C PHE A 57 3.57 2.54 -8.42
N THR A 58 2.76 3.57 -8.13
CA THR A 58 2.94 4.92 -8.67
C THR A 58 4.28 5.50 -8.23
N PHE A 59 4.63 5.41 -6.94
CA PHE A 59 5.90 5.95 -6.45
C PHE A 59 7.12 5.16 -6.92
N ILE A 60 7.04 3.84 -7.08
CA ILE A 60 8.10 3.05 -7.73
C ILE A 60 8.32 3.59 -9.14
N THR A 61 7.24 3.82 -9.89
CA THR A 61 7.33 4.33 -11.26
C THR A 61 7.98 5.72 -11.30
N THR A 62 7.60 6.64 -10.40
CA THR A 62 8.19 7.99 -10.34
C THR A 62 9.64 7.99 -9.88
N VAL A 63 9.99 7.14 -8.91
CA VAL A 63 11.38 7.01 -8.43
C VAL A 63 12.29 6.47 -9.53
N THR A 64 11.81 5.56 -10.39
CA THR A 64 12.61 5.05 -11.53
C THR A 64 12.90 6.12 -12.59
N ILE A 65 12.19 7.25 -12.59
CA ILE A 65 12.47 8.37 -13.50
C ILE A 65 13.72 9.16 -13.05
N ILE A 66 14.00 9.21 -11.75
CA ILE A 66 15.03 10.06 -11.16
C ILE A 66 16.40 9.93 -11.85
N PRO A 67 16.92 8.72 -12.12
CA PRO A 67 18.22 8.56 -12.79
C PRO A 67 18.25 9.08 -14.23
N PHE A 68 17.08 9.16 -14.89
CA PHE A 68 16.94 9.54 -16.30
C PHE A 68 16.56 11.01 -16.49
N VAL A 69 16.54 11.82 -15.42
CA VAL A 69 16.24 13.25 -15.50
C VAL A 69 17.41 13.97 -16.17
N PRO A 70 17.21 14.61 -17.34
CA PRO A 70 18.26 15.40 -17.98
C PRO A 70 18.70 16.56 -17.07
N ASN A 71 20.01 16.74 -16.91
CA ASN A 71 20.61 17.77 -16.03
C ASN A 71 20.06 17.73 -14.59
N GLY A 72 19.71 16.54 -14.09
CA GLY A 72 19.20 16.36 -12.73
C GLY A 72 20.28 16.43 -11.65
N TRP A 73 21.54 16.38 -12.03
CA TRP A 73 22.70 16.44 -11.15
C TRP A 73 23.54 17.67 -11.45
N ASP A 74 24.11 18.29 -10.43
CA ASP A 74 24.98 19.46 -10.61
C ASP A 74 26.24 19.06 -11.38
N PRO A 75 26.53 19.70 -12.53
CA PRO A 75 27.71 19.38 -13.32
C PRO A 75 29.03 19.65 -12.59
N SER A 76 29.04 20.59 -11.63
CA SER A 76 30.24 20.98 -10.90
C SER A 76 30.53 20.09 -9.69
N ALA A 77 29.50 19.65 -8.99
CA ALA A 77 29.60 18.87 -7.75
C ALA A 77 29.31 17.37 -7.95
N GLY A 78 28.60 16.98 -9.03
CA GLY A 78 28.21 15.61 -9.32
C GLY A 78 27.19 15.04 -8.31
N PHE A 79 27.04 13.70 -8.31
CA PHE A 79 26.21 13.03 -7.30
C PHE A 79 26.83 13.19 -5.90
N PRO A 80 26.04 13.50 -4.84
CA PRO A 80 24.58 13.59 -4.73
C PRO A 80 24.00 15.01 -4.88
N ALA A 81 24.74 15.96 -5.44
CA ALA A 81 24.24 17.32 -5.61
C ALA A 81 23.13 17.37 -6.67
N MET A 82 21.90 17.64 -6.22
CA MET A 82 20.71 17.58 -7.04
C MET A 82 20.40 18.94 -7.65
N ALA A 83 20.07 18.94 -8.95
CA ALA A 83 19.69 20.12 -9.70
C ALA A 83 18.29 19.95 -10.32
N GLY A 84 17.70 21.04 -10.78
CA GLY A 84 16.43 21.05 -11.48
C GLY A 84 15.27 20.50 -10.64
N ASN A 85 14.57 19.48 -11.17
CA ASN A 85 13.39 18.88 -10.54
C ASN A 85 13.70 17.64 -9.69
N VAL A 86 14.95 17.19 -9.61
CA VAL A 86 15.32 15.99 -8.83
C VAL A 86 15.01 16.14 -7.34
N PRO A 87 15.28 17.28 -6.67
CA PRO A 87 14.88 17.47 -5.27
C PRO A 87 13.38 17.30 -5.04
N PHE A 88 12.56 17.72 -6.02
CA PHE A 88 11.11 17.54 -5.95
C PHE A 88 10.70 16.07 -6.08
N LEU A 89 11.36 15.31 -6.95
CA LEU A 89 11.10 13.89 -7.13
C LEU A 89 11.58 13.03 -5.94
N MET A 90 12.59 13.51 -5.20
CA MET A 90 13.10 12.81 -4.02
C MET A 90 12.08 12.66 -2.89
N LYS A 91 11.06 13.54 -2.82
CA LYS A 91 9.93 13.32 -1.90
C LYS A 91 9.21 11.99 -2.16
N ASP A 92 9.17 11.54 -3.42
CA ASP A 92 8.46 10.31 -3.81
C ASP A 92 9.14 9.06 -3.24
N VAL A 93 10.44 9.12 -2.94
CA VAL A 93 11.16 8.07 -2.21
C VAL A 93 10.61 7.93 -0.79
N VAL A 94 10.39 9.05 -0.11
CA VAL A 94 9.80 9.06 1.24
C VAL A 94 8.35 8.57 1.20
N LEU A 95 7.58 9.05 0.22
CA LEU A 95 6.19 8.63 0.03
C LEU A 95 6.08 7.14 -0.29
N LEU A 96 7.02 6.59 -1.06
CA LEU A 96 7.13 5.15 -1.30
C LEU A 96 7.36 4.38 0.00
N ALA A 97 8.31 4.81 0.83
CA ALA A 97 8.58 4.16 2.12
C ALA A 97 7.34 4.17 3.03
N VAL A 98 6.62 5.29 3.09
CA VAL A 98 5.37 5.41 3.85
C VAL A 98 4.29 4.48 3.29
N SER A 99 4.14 4.40 1.96
CA SER A 99 3.14 3.54 1.30
C SER A 99 3.39 2.07 1.59
N VAL A 100 4.64 1.62 1.51
CA VAL A 100 5.05 0.25 1.85
C VAL A 100 4.83 -0.05 3.34
N TYR A 101 5.11 0.91 4.21
CA TYR A 101 4.87 0.77 5.64
C TYR A 101 3.37 0.61 5.95
N LEU A 102 2.51 1.44 5.36
CA LEU A 102 1.06 1.34 5.51
C LEU A 102 0.52 0.00 4.98
N LEU A 103 1.02 -0.43 3.82
CA LEU A 103 0.66 -1.73 3.25
C LEU A 103 1.00 -2.86 4.23
N LYS A 104 2.21 -2.88 4.76
CA LYS A 104 2.64 -3.86 5.77
C LYS A 104 1.72 -3.84 6.99
N GLN A 105 1.42 -2.67 7.54
CA GLN A 105 0.55 -2.55 8.71
C GLN A 105 -0.87 -3.07 8.45
N ASP A 106 -1.45 -2.72 7.33
CA ASP A 106 -2.82 -3.13 7.02
C ASP A 106 -2.92 -4.62 6.72
N VAL A 107 -1.93 -5.21 6.06
CA VAL A 107 -1.84 -6.66 5.85
C VAL A 107 -1.71 -7.41 7.18
N VAL A 108 -0.81 -6.98 8.06
CA VAL A 108 -0.64 -7.61 9.39
C VAL A 108 -1.92 -7.51 10.22
N ARG A 109 -2.59 -6.35 10.21
CA ARG A 109 -3.86 -6.18 10.94
C ARG A 109 -4.96 -7.07 10.38
N MET A 110 -5.02 -7.28 9.07
CA MET A 110 -5.97 -8.20 8.47
C MET A 110 -5.70 -9.66 8.86
N SER A 111 -4.44 -10.11 8.81
CA SER A 111 -4.06 -11.46 9.22
C SER A 111 -4.45 -11.75 10.66
N LEU A 112 -4.14 -10.83 11.58
CA LEU A 112 -4.50 -10.98 12.99
C LEU A 112 -6.03 -11.06 13.21
N ARG A 113 -6.82 -10.30 12.45
CA ARG A 113 -8.30 -10.36 12.53
C ARG A 113 -8.84 -11.71 12.07
N VAL A 114 -8.29 -12.26 11.00
CA VAL A 114 -8.68 -13.60 10.50
C VAL A 114 -8.33 -14.66 11.55
N GLU A 115 -7.14 -14.62 12.11
CA GLU A 115 -6.69 -15.56 13.14
C GLU A 115 -7.56 -15.52 14.39
N ILE A 116 -7.90 -14.32 14.89
CA ILE A 116 -8.81 -14.14 16.03
C ILE A 116 -10.22 -14.68 15.71
N ALA A 117 -10.72 -14.42 14.50
CA ALA A 117 -12.03 -14.89 14.07
C ALA A 117 -12.10 -16.42 14.00
N GLU A 118 -11.02 -17.08 13.62
CA GLU A 118 -10.94 -18.56 13.60
C GLU A 118 -10.80 -19.17 14.99
N MET A 119 -10.08 -18.51 15.91
CA MET A 119 -9.89 -19.01 17.27
C MET A 119 -11.14 -18.88 18.14
N THR A 120 -11.97 -17.86 17.93
CA THR A 120 -13.15 -17.57 18.77
C THR A 120 -14.18 -18.70 18.76
N PRO A 121 -14.60 -19.28 17.61
CA PRO A 121 -15.56 -20.39 17.60
C PRO A 121 -15.01 -21.64 18.30
N ASN A 122 -13.72 -21.90 18.15
CA ASN A 122 -13.07 -23.06 18.74
C ASN A 122 -12.97 -22.95 20.26
N ARG A 123 -12.71 -21.77 20.77
CA ARG A 123 -12.70 -21.50 22.23
C ARG A 123 -14.08 -21.69 22.86
N LEU A 124 -15.13 -21.14 22.25
CA LEU A 124 -16.50 -21.29 22.73
C LEU A 124 -16.95 -22.76 22.72
N ARG A 125 -16.54 -23.52 21.73
CA ARG A 125 -16.82 -24.97 21.65
C ARG A 125 -16.13 -25.75 22.77
N THR A 126 -14.88 -25.39 23.08
CA THR A 126 -14.10 -26.06 24.14
C THR A 126 -14.66 -25.73 25.52
N GLU A 127 -15.05 -24.48 25.76
CA GLU A 127 -15.69 -24.04 27.01
C GLU A 127 -17.08 -24.69 27.19
N GLY A 128 -17.88 -24.77 26.13
CA GLY A 128 -19.18 -25.44 26.15
C GLY A 128 -19.08 -26.95 26.45
N MET A 129 -18.03 -27.61 25.95
CA MET A 129 -17.77 -29.01 26.31
C MET A 129 -17.28 -29.19 27.74
N ALA A 130 -16.46 -28.26 28.26
CA ALA A 130 -15.97 -28.31 29.64
C ALA A 130 -17.09 -28.11 30.67
N THR A 131 -18.09 -27.29 30.34
CA THR A 131 -19.26 -27.06 31.22
C THR A 131 -20.31 -28.15 31.09
N ALA A 132 -20.28 -28.96 30.04
CA ALA A 132 -21.20 -30.07 29.80
C ALA A 132 -20.76 -31.41 30.43
N VAL A 133 -19.67 -31.45 31.21
CA VAL A 133 -19.31 -32.63 31.99
C VAL A 133 -20.39 -32.90 33.01
N PRO A 134 -21.17 -34.00 32.90
CA PRO A 134 -22.35 -34.20 33.73
C PRO A 134 -21.92 -34.43 35.17
N THR A 135 -22.62 -33.78 36.06
CA THR A 135 -22.67 -34.05 37.52
C THR A 135 -23.18 -35.45 37.85
N SER A 136 -22.86 -36.44 36.98
CA SER A 136 -23.35 -37.83 37.20
C SER A 136 -22.57 -38.57 38.26
N ALA A 137 -21.44 -38.04 38.76
CA ALA A 137 -20.65 -38.72 39.78
C ALA A 137 -21.16 -38.48 41.23
N ALA A 138 -22.03 -37.52 41.43
CA ALA A 138 -22.52 -37.19 42.79
C ALA A 138 -23.73 -38.01 43.22
N SER A 139 -24.37 -38.76 42.31
CA SER A 139 -25.55 -39.59 42.62
C SER A 139 -25.25 -40.98 43.15
N LEU A 140 -24.04 -41.50 43.01
CA LEU A 140 -23.68 -42.87 43.42
C LEU A 140 -23.05 -42.97 44.82
N ALA A 141 -22.91 -41.86 45.54
CA ALA A 141 -22.33 -41.86 46.88
C ALA A 141 -23.36 -41.74 48.04
N ARG A 142 -24.64 -41.91 47.70
CA ARG A 142 -25.76 -41.90 48.72
C ARG A 142 -26.64 -43.13 48.65
N THR A 143 -26.09 -44.32 48.68
CA THR A 143 -26.81 -45.55 49.07
C THR A 143 -25.92 -46.37 49.98
#